data_826aa309ad741ca4914e22acae301d65
#
_entry.id   826aa309ad741ca4914e22acae301d65
#
_cell.length_a   1.000
_cell.length_b   1.000
_cell.length_c   1.000
_cell.angle_alpha   90.00
_cell.angle_beta   90.00
_cell.angle_gamma   90.00
#
_symmetry.space_group_name_H-M   'P 1'
#
loop_
_entity.id
_entity.type
_entity.pdbx_description
1 polymer ?
#
loop_
_entity_poly.entity_id
_entity_poly.type
_entity_poly.pdbx_seq_one_letter_code
_entity_poly.pdbx_strand_id
1 'polypeptide(L)'
;MTVSEKDVRAAAPTNAPEDVIEFVTRIAELAKPEKVYFADGSQEEWDRLTTEMVEAGVFTRLNPDKRPNSFLARSLPSDVARVESRTFICSEKEEDAGPTNNWYDPVEMKKILNEKFDGAMRGRTLYVIPFSMGPLGGPISQLGIELTDSPYVVVNMRIMTRMGSAAMDLIAEGRPWVPAVHSVGAPLAEHEKDTTWPCNDEKYITHFPETNEIWSFGSGYGGNALLGKKCYALRIASTMARRDGWMAEHMLILRLTNEKTGKQYHVTAAFPSACGKTNLAMLQPTIPGYKVETVGDDIAWMRPGPDGRLRAINPEAGFFGVAPGTSYDTNPMAMDTMKANTIFTNVALTDDGDVWWEGIDAPMPEHLIDWQGNDFTPADAAEGKKAAHPNSRFTTPASQCPIICPDWEAPEGVAIDAILFGGRRATNVPLVAEQYENAHGVFIGSAVASEVTAAALDAKVGSLRHDPMAMLPFCGYHMADYWTHWLEMQEQLGDKFPKVYQVNWFRKDENGKFIWPGYGENSRVLDWIVRRASGEAGAIDGVTGRYPKFEEFNLEGLDLGEEEWAKMYDIDPEAWSAEMDDTEEYYKQFGDKLPEAIKEQLAKFRERIAKAKNA
;
A
#
# COMPACT_ATOMS: atom_id res chain seq x y z
N MET A 1 30.68 25.00 6.34
CA MET A 1 30.13 26.06 5.45
C MET A 1 28.67 25.73 5.15
N THR A 2 27.79 26.74 5.16
CA THR A 2 26.38 26.55 4.84
C THR A 2 26.20 26.49 3.31
N VAL A 3 25.40 25.58 2.80
CA VAL A 3 25.04 25.50 1.37
C VAL A 3 24.29 26.76 0.98
N SER A 4 24.75 27.46 -0.05
CA SER A 4 24.13 28.66 -0.59
C SER A 4 23.31 28.37 -1.85
N GLU A 5 22.51 29.32 -2.30
CA GLU A 5 21.80 29.24 -3.57
C GLU A 5 22.77 28.97 -4.74
N LYS A 6 23.95 29.57 -4.71
CA LYS A 6 24.99 29.33 -5.71
C LYS A 6 25.40 27.85 -5.75
N ASP A 7 25.56 27.23 -4.57
CA ASP A 7 25.92 25.81 -4.47
C ASP A 7 24.78 24.91 -5.00
N VAL A 8 23.53 25.27 -4.73
CA VAL A 8 22.35 24.56 -5.25
C VAL A 8 22.33 24.64 -6.77
N ARG A 9 22.51 25.83 -7.33
CA ARG A 9 22.54 26.03 -8.80
C ARG A 9 23.69 25.26 -9.47
N ALA A 10 24.84 25.21 -8.82
CA ALA A 10 26.00 24.46 -9.34
C ALA A 10 25.75 22.94 -9.34
N ALA A 11 24.98 22.42 -8.38
CA ALA A 11 24.64 21.00 -8.28
C ALA A 11 23.46 20.60 -9.17
N ALA A 12 22.59 21.55 -9.51
CA ALA A 12 21.34 21.29 -10.22
C ALA A 12 21.57 20.95 -11.71
N PRO A 13 20.70 20.10 -12.31
CA PRO A 13 20.65 19.97 -13.76
C PRO A 13 20.37 21.32 -14.42
N THR A 14 20.89 21.52 -15.64
CA THR A 14 20.77 22.80 -16.36
C THR A 14 19.31 23.19 -16.66
N ASN A 15 18.41 22.22 -16.73
CA ASN A 15 16.98 22.43 -16.99
C ASN A 15 16.12 22.53 -15.71
N ALA A 16 16.71 22.49 -14.52
CA ALA A 16 15.95 22.60 -13.27
C ALA A 16 15.24 23.96 -13.21
N PRO A 17 13.89 23.99 -13.06
CA PRO A 17 13.15 25.24 -13.01
C PRO A 17 13.46 26.06 -11.75
N GLU A 18 13.15 27.34 -11.80
CA GLU A 18 13.43 28.29 -10.71
C GLU A 18 12.71 27.91 -9.40
N ASP A 19 11.45 27.46 -9.48
CA ASP A 19 10.70 27.03 -8.30
C ASP A 19 11.34 25.82 -7.59
N VAL A 20 11.96 24.91 -8.33
CA VAL A 20 12.74 23.80 -7.76
C VAL A 20 13.98 24.33 -7.05
N ILE A 21 14.73 25.23 -7.68
CA ILE A 21 15.91 25.86 -7.09
C ILE A 21 15.55 26.57 -5.78
N GLU A 22 14.48 27.34 -5.79
CA GLU A 22 13.98 28.06 -4.59
C GLU A 22 13.61 27.09 -3.46
N PHE A 23 12.92 26.00 -3.79
CA PHE A 23 12.52 24.99 -2.82
C PHE A 23 13.74 24.32 -2.17
N VAL A 24 14.70 23.86 -2.99
CA VAL A 24 15.91 23.22 -2.51
C VAL A 24 16.75 24.20 -1.67
N THR A 25 16.90 25.43 -2.12
CA THR A 25 17.66 26.48 -1.42
C THR A 25 17.06 26.76 -0.04
N ARG A 26 15.73 26.94 0.03
CA ARG A 26 15.04 27.21 1.30
C ARG A 26 15.27 26.10 2.31
N ILE A 27 15.16 24.84 1.89
CA ILE A 27 15.36 23.69 2.78
C ILE A 27 16.84 23.55 3.16
N ALA A 28 17.76 23.77 2.24
CA ALA A 28 19.20 23.73 2.52
C ALA A 28 19.60 24.80 3.54
N GLU A 29 19.04 26.00 3.45
CA GLU A 29 19.28 27.07 4.44
C GLU A 29 18.75 26.69 5.82
N LEU A 30 17.61 26.02 5.89
CA LEU A 30 17.00 25.56 7.15
C LEU A 30 17.78 24.38 7.76
N ALA A 31 17.99 23.33 6.99
CA ALA A 31 18.52 22.06 7.49
C ALA A 31 20.07 22.02 7.53
N LYS A 32 20.74 22.92 6.85
CA LYS A 32 22.19 23.14 6.89
C LYS A 32 23.00 21.89 6.54
N PRO A 33 22.73 21.22 5.39
CA PRO A 33 23.53 20.09 4.94
C PRO A 33 24.95 20.53 4.59
N GLU A 34 25.86 19.55 4.49
CA GLU A 34 27.24 19.79 4.06
C GLU A 34 27.32 20.06 2.56
N LYS A 35 26.48 19.37 1.76
CA LYS A 35 26.38 19.53 0.31
C LYS A 35 24.98 19.14 -0.18
N VAL A 36 24.69 19.52 -1.42
CA VAL A 36 23.46 19.17 -2.14
C VAL A 36 23.82 18.30 -3.34
N TYR A 37 23.05 17.24 -3.56
CA TYR A 37 23.19 16.32 -4.68
C TYR A 37 21.85 16.04 -5.34
N PHE A 38 21.76 16.26 -6.66
CA PHE A 38 20.56 15.95 -7.44
C PHE A 38 20.64 14.52 -7.97
N ALA A 39 19.73 13.66 -7.54
CA ALA A 39 19.67 12.28 -7.99
C ALA A 39 19.21 12.19 -9.45
N ASP A 40 19.95 11.45 -10.27
CA ASP A 40 19.65 11.25 -11.69
C ASP A 40 19.02 9.89 -12.00
N GLY A 41 19.02 8.96 -11.03
CA GLY A 41 18.47 7.62 -11.19
C GLY A 41 19.34 6.65 -11.97
N SER A 42 20.57 7.03 -12.30
CA SER A 42 21.49 6.21 -13.09
C SER A 42 22.01 4.97 -12.34
N GLN A 43 22.52 3.99 -13.10
CA GLN A 43 23.19 2.82 -12.53
C GLN A 43 24.48 3.22 -11.80
N GLU A 44 25.22 4.20 -12.33
CA GLU A 44 26.42 4.74 -11.68
C GLU A 44 26.13 5.32 -10.31
N GLU A 45 25.03 6.07 -10.18
CA GLU A 45 24.56 6.61 -8.90
C GLU A 45 24.21 5.50 -7.91
N TRP A 46 23.46 4.50 -8.36
CA TRP A 46 23.13 3.32 -7.56
C TRP A 46 24.40 2.61 -7.07
N ASP A 47 25.34 2.32 -7.98
CA ASP A 47 26.59 1.63 -7.65
C ASP A 47 27.42 2.42 -6.63
N ARG A 48 27.51 3.73 -6.80
CA ARG A 48 28.23 4.62 -5.88
C ARG A 48 27.57 4.65 -4.50
N LEU A 49 26.28 4.90 -4.44
CA LEU A 49 25.57 5.02 -3.15
C LEU A 49 25.52 3.69 -2.39
N THR A 50 25.28 2.58 -3.08
CA THR A 50 25.28 1.26 -2.43
C THR A 50 26.66 0.86 -1.94
N THR A 51 27.71 1.17 -2.68
CA THR A 51 29.11 0.93 -2.27
C THR A 51 29.45 1.77 -1.04
N GLU A 52 29.12 3.05 -1.03
CA GLU A 52 29.32 3.93 0.12
C GLU A 52 28.60 3.40 1.37
N MET A 53 27.37 2.91 1.21
CA MET A 53 26.60 2.35 2.33
C MET A 53 27.15 1.02 2.83
N VAL A 54 27.72 0.19 1.96
CA VAL A 54 28.42 -1.04 2.36
C VAL A 54 29.67 -0.69 3.18
N GLU A 55 30.47 0.26 2.71
CA GLU A 55 31.68 0.74 3.40
C GLU A 55 31.35 1.35 4.77
N ALA A 56 30.22 2.05 4.88
CA ALA A 56 29.75 2.64 6.13
C ALA A 56 29.04 1.63 7.08
N GLY A 57 28.84 0.40 6.65
CA GLY A 57 28.16 -0.63 7.46
C GLY A 57 26.64 -0.49 7.49
N VAL A 58 26.05 0.41 6.71
CA VAL A 58 24.58 0.56 6.58
C VAL A 58 24.00 -0.60 5.80
N PHE A 59 24.66 -0.99 4.72
CA PHE A 59 24.31 -2.17 3.92
C PHE A 59 25.31 -3.30 4.10
N THR A 60 24.78 -4.52 4.10
CA THR A 60 25.54 -5.73 3.85
C THR A 60 25.24 -6.18 2.42
N ARG A 61 26.27 -6.29 1.58
CA ARG A 61 26.11 -6.85 0.24
C ARG A 61 25.84 -8.33 0.33
N LEU A 62 24.76 -8.80 -0.28
CA LEU A 62 24.42 -10.21 -0.29
C LEU A 62 25.29 -10.97 -1.30
N ASN A 63 25.31 -12.31 -1.14
CA ASN A 63 26.07 -13.19 -2.03
C ASN A 63 25.62 -13.01 -3.49
N PRO A 64 26.51 -12.56 -4.40
CA PRO A 64 26.12 -12.26 -5.77
C PRO A 64 25.69 -13.50 -6.58
N ASP A 65 26.10 -14.70 -6.18
CA ASP A 65 25.68 -15.94 -6.83
C ASP A 65 24.22 -16.31 -6.47
N LYS A 66 23.73 -15.81 -5.34
CA LYS A 66 22.37 -16.07 -4.84
C LYS A 66 21.43 -14.88 -5.02
N ARG A 67 21.92 -13.69 -4.74
CA ARG A 67 21.15 -12.44 -4.75
C ARG A 67 21.95 -11.32 -5.41
N PRO A 68 22.20 -11.36 -6.71
CA PRO A 68 23.02 -10.33 -7.38
C PRO A 68 22.42 -8.95 -7.18
N ASN A 69 23.31 -7.97 -6.97
CA ASN A 69 22.96 -6.57 -6.77
C ASN A 69 21.90 -6.35 -5.68
N SER A 70 21.98 -7.13 -4.59
CA SER A 70 21.03 -7.08 -3.48
C SER A 70 21.74 -6.83 -2.16
N PHE A 71 21.00 -6.22 -1.22
CA PHE A 71 21.58 -5.70 0.03
C PHE A 71 20.65 -5.97 1.21
N LEU A 72 21.24 -6.02 2.40
CA LEU A 72 20.54 -6.10 3.66
C LEU A 72 20.82 -4.85 4.49
N ALA A 73 19.77 -4.24 5.04
CA ALA A 73 19.85 -3.18 6.03
C ALA A 73 19.19 -3.62 7.34
N ARG A 74 19.65 -3.02 8.45
CA ARG A 74 19.05 -3.22 9.78
C ARG A 74 18.71 -1.87 10.38
N SER A 75 17.44 -1.69 10.77
CA SER A 75 17.01 -0.50 11.50
C SER A 75 17.29 -0.65 13.00
N LEU A 76 17.15 0.46 13.73
CA LEU A 76 17.02 0.37 15.18
C LEU A 76 15.65 -0.25 15.54
N PRO A 77 15.55 -0.95 16.68
CA PRO A 77 14.26 -1.51 17.13
C PRO A 77 13.14 -0.48 17.29
N SER A 78 13.49 0.76 17.58
CA SER A 78 12.51 1.87 17.69
C SER A 78 11.98 2.40 16.36
N ASP A 79 12.55 1.97 15.23
CA ASP A 79 12.23 2.47 13.89
C ASP A 79 11.92 1.32 12.93
N VAL A 80 10.85 0.57 13.20
CA VAL A 80 10.49 -0.65 12.48
C VAL A 80 9.09 -0.66 11.86
N ALA A 81 8.28 0.39 12.09
CA ALA A 81 6.87 0.38 11.69
C ALA A 81 6.36 1.78 11.38
N ARG A 82 5.13 1.84 10.85
CA ARG A 82 4.38 3.10 10.78
C ARG A 82 4.16 3.65 12.17
N VAL A 83 4.22 4.97 12.29
CA VAL A 83 3.97 5.67 13.55
C VAL A 83 2.62 6.39 13.43
N GLU A 84 1.52 5.64 13.55
CA GLU A 84 0.16 6.19 13.36
C GLU A 84 -0.14 7.34 14.33
N SER A 85 0.27 7.22 15.58
CA SER A 85 0.08 8.27 16.59
C SER A 85 0.87 9.56 16.30
N ARG A 86 1.87 9.50 15.44
CA ARG A 86 2.71 10.63 15.05
C ARG A 86 2.53 11.03 13.59
N THR A 87 1.48 10.51 12.94
CA THR A 87 1.09 10.84 11.58
C THR A 87 -0.06 11.85 11.63
N PHE A 88 0.14 13.01 11.05
CA PHE A 88 -0.77 14.15 11.17
C PHE A 88 -1.28 14.62 9.81
N ILE A 89 -2.54 15.03 9.81
CA ILE A 89 -3.15 15.80 8.70
C ILE A 89 -3.28 17.24 9.20
N CYS A 90 -2.57 18.15 8.55
CA CYS A 90 -2.49 19.55 8.94
C CYS A 90 -3.30 20.42 7.98
N SER A 91 -4.59 20.14 7.89
CA SER A 91 -5.56 20.97 7.16
C SER A 91 -5.81 22.29 7.91
N GLU A 92 -6.21 23.33 7.18
CA GLU A 92 -6.54 24.64 7.80
C GLU A 92 -7.66 24.51 8.81
N LYS A 93 -8.66 23.65 8.52
CA LYS A 93 -9.77 23.37 9.43
C LYS A 93 -9.66 21.94 9.96
N GLU A 94 -9.81 21.77 11.26
CA GLU A 94 -9.84 20.46 11.92
C GLU A 94 -10.91 19.54 11.33
N GLU A 95 -12.08 20.10 11.01
CA GLU A 95 -13.18 19.37 10.40
C GLU A 95 -12.78 18.67 9.09
N ASP A 96 -11.90 19.27 8.29
CA ASP A 96 -11.48 18.70 7.01
C ASP A 96 -10.59 17.46 7.18
N ALA A 97 -9.89 17.34 8.30
CA ALA A 97 -9.13 16.13 8.62
C ALA A 97 -10.04 14.96 9.03
N GLY A 98 -11.13 15.27 9.69
CA GLY A 98 -12.11 14.30 10.16
C GLY A 98 -11.68 13.53 11.42
N PRO A 99 -12.60 12.72 11.98
CA PRO A 99 -12.39 12.05 13.26
C PRO A 99 -11.41 10.88 13.22
N THR A 100 -11.05 10.39 12.04
CA THR A 100 -10.15 9.25 11.86
C THR A 100 -8.68 9.64 11.72
N ASN A 101 -8.38 10.93 11.61
CA ASN A 101 -7.03 11.46 11.49
C ASN A 101 -6.60 12.20 12.74
N ASN A 102 -5.30 12.23 12.99
CA ASN A 102 -4.72 13.13 13.97
C ASN A 102 -4.55 14.50 13.31
N TRP A 103 -5.36 15.44 13.69
CA TRP A 103 -5.25 16.79 13.18
C TRP A 103 -4.26 17.63 14.00
N TYR A 104 -3.56 18.54 13.34
CA TYR A 104 -2.75 19.55 13.97
C TYR A 104 -2.81 20.83 13.13
N ASP A 105 -2.90 21.98 13.78
CA ASP A 105 -2.93 23.28 13.11
C ASP A 105 -1.70 23.44 12.20
N PRO A 106 -1.88 23.80 10.90
CA PRO A 106 -0.76 23.83 9.95
C PRO A 106 0.28 24.91 10.29
N VAL A 107 -0.12 26.05 10.83
CA VAL A 107 0.81 27.12 11.22
C VAL A 107 1.64 26.68 12.42
N GLU A 108 1.00 26.12 13.44
CA GLU A 108 1.69 25.61 14.64
C GLU A 108 2.59 24.41 14.30
N MET A 109 2.15 23.52 13.44
CA MET A 109 2.99 22.40 13.00
C MET A 109 4.23 22.89 12.23
N LYS A 110 4.09 23.91 11.38
CA LYS A 110 5.24 24.48 10.66
C LYS A 110 6.26 25.09 11.62
N LYS A 111 5.82 25.68 12.72
CA LYS A 111 6.75 26.18 13.77
C LYS A 111 7.54 25.02 14.38
N ILE A 112 6.87 23.94 14.75
CA ILE A 112 7.51 22.74 15.29
C ILE A 112 8.51 22.17 14.27
N LEU A 113 8.09 22.00 13.02
CA LEU A 113 8.93 21.45 11.96
C LEU A 113 10.15 22.34 11.68
N ASN A 114 9.99 23.64 11.65
CA ASN A 114 11.11 24.57 11.46
C ASN A 114 12.15 24.44 12.58
N GLU A 115 11.72 24.26 13.82
CA GLU A 115 12.63 23.99 14.95
C GLU A 115 13.33 22.64 14.80
N LYS A 116 12.60 21.59 14.45
CA LYS A 116 13.15 20.23 14.29
C LYS A 116 14.11 20.12 13.10
N PHE A 117 13.78 20.76 12.00
CA PHE A 117 14.61 20.72 10.78
C PHE A 117 15.80 21.70 10.83
N ASP A 118 15.78 22.68 11.74
CA ASP A 118 16.92 23.62 11.85
C ASP A 118 18.21 22.87 12.15
N GLY A 119 19.11 22.85 11.17
CA GLY A 119 20.39 22.15 11.26
C GLY A 119 20.30 20.63 11.29
N ALA A 120 19.15 20.03 11.00
CA ALA A 120 18.96 18.57 11.07
C ALA A 120 19.83 17.77 10.11
N MET A 121 20.29 18.38 9.03
CA MET A 121 21.13 17.71 8.01
C MET A 121 22.61 18.04 8.14
N ARG A 122 23.05 18.68 9.23
CA ARG A 122 24.47 18.96 9.45
C ARG A 122 25.32 17.70 9.35
N GLY A 123 26.42 17.79 8.62
CA GLY A 123 27.33 16.66 8.36
C GLY A 123 26.79 15.65 7.35
N ARG A 124 25.63 15.91 6.76
CA ARG A 124 24.97 15.03 5.79
C ARG A 124 24.81 15.69 4.44
N THR A 125 24.57 14.87 3.42
CA THR A 125 24.22 15.34 2.07
C THR A 125 22.71 15.49 1.98
N LEU A 126 22.23 16.62 1.44
CA LEU A 126 20.84 16.78 1.03
C LEU A 126 20.71 16.23 -0.39
N TYR A 127 19.96 15.13 -0.52
CA TYR A 127 19.65 14.53 -1.81
C TYR A 127 18.33 15.08 -2.34
N VAL A 128 18.34 15.51 -3.59
CA VAL A 128 17.16 15.99 -4.31
C VAL A 128 16.68 14.90 -5.26
N ILE A 129 15.50 14.36 -4.99
CA ILE A 129 14.94 13.21 -5.72
C ILE A 129 13.73 13.66 -6.54
N PRO A 130 13.89 13.95 -7.83
CA PRO A 130 12.74 14.10 -8.72
C PRO A 130 12.19 12.72 -9.07
N PHE A 131 10.86 12.56 -9.04
CA PHE A 131 10.25 11.27 -9.30
C PHE A 131 8.87 11.40 -9.92
N SER A 132 8.47 10.37 -10.67
CA SER A 132 7.11 10.20 -11.17
C SER A 132 6.43 9.06 -10.43
N MET A 133 5.25 9.34 -9.91
CA MET A 133 4.30 8.35 -9.44
C MET A 133 3.40 8.00 -10.63
N GLY A 134 3.56 6.80 -11.13
CA GLY A 134 2.92 6.35 -12.36
C GLY A 134 3.83 6.44 -13.59
N PRO A 135 3.38 5.88 -14.75
CA PRO A 135 4.12 5.93 -16.00
C PRO A 135 4.50 7.36 -16.39
N LEU A 136 5.73 7.56 -16.82
CA LEU A 136 6.26 8.88 -17.18
C LEU A 136 5.37 9.58 -18.22
N GLY A 137 4.90 10.78 -17.88
CA GLY A 137 4.11 11.61 -18.79
C GLY A 137 2.65 11.17 -18.99
N GLY A 138 2.18 10.15 -18.26
CA GLY A 138 0.80 9.70 -18.37
C GLY A 138 -0.22 10.68 -17.81
N PRO A 139 -1.49 10.60 -18.25
CA PRO A 139 -2.54 11.54 -17.82
C PRO A 139 -3.00 11.34 -16.37
N ILE A 140 -2.73 10.17 -15.79
CA ILE A 140 -3.08 9.86 -14.40
C ILE A 140 -1.87 10.08 -13.48
N SER A 141 -0.66 10.00 -14.03
CA SER A 141 0.60 10.13 -13.29
C SER A 141 0.79 11.52 -12.70
N GLN A 142 1.50 11.58 -11.58
CA GLN A 142 1.81 12.81 -10.85
C GLN A 142 3.32 12.86 -10.57
N LEU A 143 3.86 14.07 -10.46
CA LEU A 143 5.28 14.28 -10.18
C LEU A 143 5.51 14.73 -8.75
N GLY A 144 6.71 14.50 -8.26
CA GLY A 144 7.14 14.97 -6.94
C GLY A 144 8.64 15.20 -6.88
N ILE A 145 9.05 15.95 -5.87
CA ILE A 145 10.46 16.08 -5.48
C ILE A 145 10.54 15.78 -4.01
N GLU A 146 11.30 14.78 -3.65
CA GLU A 146 11.64 14.50 -2.26
C GLU A 146 13.04 14.99 -1.94
N LEU A 147 13.17 15.78 -0.87
CA LEU A 147 14.45 16.17 -0.30
C LEU A 147 14.72 15.28 0.91
N THR A 148 15.88 14.63 0.97
CA THR A 148 16.21 13.71 2.07
C THR A 148 17.70 13.75 2.38
N ASP A 149 18.05 13.46 3.63
CA ASP A 149 19.45 13.28 4.05
C ASP A 149 19.86 11.80 4.14
N SER A 150 19.03 10.89 3.63
CA SER A 150 19.27 9.44 3.71
C SER A 150 19.57 8.83 2.34
N PRO A 151 20.79 8.28 2.13
CA PRO A 151 21.10 7.55 0.88
C PRO A 151 20.29 6.24 0.77
N TYR A 152 19.90 5.62 1.89
CA TYR A 152 18.99 4.49 1.91
C TYR A 152 17.65 4.84 1.23
N VAL A 153 17.13 6.03 1.51
CA VAL A 153 15.90 6.53 0.88
C VAL A 153 16.10 6.68 -0.62
N VAL A 154 17.22 7.24 -1.07
CA VAL A 154 17.49 7.45 -2.49
C VAL A 154 17.42 6.13 -3.28
N VAL A 155 18.13 5.11 -2.82
CA VAL A 155 18.18 3.82 -3.54
C VAL A 155 16.85 3.06 -3.46
N ASN A 156 16.12 3.17 -2.36
CA ASN A 156 14.77 2.60 -2.26
C ASN A 156 13.77 3.34 -3.17
N MET A 157 13.83 4.67 -3.23
CA MET A 157 12.99 5.47 -4.12
C MET A 157 13.25 5.14 -5.60
N ARG A 158 14.49 4.83 -5.97
CA ARG A 158 14.83 4.40 -7.32
C ARG A 158 14.11 3.11 -7.73
N ILE A 159 13.89 2.20 -6.79
CA ILE A 159 13.13 0.98 -7.03
C ILE A 159 11.62 1.29 -7.05
N MET A 160 11.15 2.10 -6.11
CA MET A 160 9.72 2.29 -5.87
C MET A 160 9.05 3.31 -6.80
N THR A 161 9.82 4.15 -7.48
CA THR A 161 9.29 5.22 -8.34
C THR A 161 10.06 5.28 -9.66
N ARG A 162 9.55 6.08 -10.62
CA ARG A 162 10.33 6.44 -11.82
C ARG A 162 11.12 7.69 -11.45
N MET A 163 12.30 7.46 -10.89
CA MET A 163 13.16 8.48 -10.28
C MET A 163 14.21 8.99 -11.25
N GLY A 164 14.51 10.28 -11.17
CA GLY A 164 15.71 10.86 -11.75
C GLY A 164 15.46 11.82 -12.91
N SER A 165 16.39 11.84 -13.86
CA SER A 165 16.44 12.85 -14.93
C SER A 165 15.18 12.92 -15.79
N ALA A 166 14.55 11.79 -16.11
CA ALA A 166 13.32 11.77 -16.91
C ALA A 166 12.16 12.47 -16.19
N ALA A 167 12.05 12.31 -14.86
CA ALA A 167 11.07 13.01 -14.06
C ALA A 167 11.40 14.52 -14.00
N MET A 168 12.67 14.89 -13.84
CA MET A 168 13.09 16.29 -13.87
C MET A 168 12.76 16.94 -15.21
N ASP A 169 12.94 16.24 -16.32
CA ASP A 169 12.59 16.76 -17.64
C ASP A 169 11.11 17.13 -17.74
N LEU A 170 10.23 16.30 -17.18
CA LEU A 170 8.79 16.59 -17.14
C LEU A 170 8.46 17.80 -16.24
N ILE A 171 9.16 17.91 -15.12
CA ILE A 171 9.04 19.09 -14.22
C ILE A 171 9.50 20.35 -14.94
N ALA A 172 10.60 20.27 -15.70
CA ALA A 172 11.15 21.37 -16.48
C ALA A 172 10.19 21.83 -17.59
N GLU A 173 9.30 20.97 -18.08
CA GLU A 173 8.22 21.33 -19.03
C GLU A 173 7.09 22.14 -18.39
N GLY A 174 7.15 22.38 -17.09
CA GLY A 174 6.15 23.13 -16.34
C GLY A 174 5.03 22.30 -15.73
N ARG A 175 5.17 20.98 -15.67
CA ARG A 175 4.18 20.12 -14.99
C ARG A 175 4.23 20.34 -13.48
N PRO A 176 3.07 20.32 -12.79
CA PRO A 176 3.05 20.45 -11.33
C PRO A 176 3.75 19.29 -10.64
N TRP A 177 4.28 19.57 -9.47
CA TRP A 177 4.98 18.57 -8.65
C TRP A 177 4.69 18.80 -7.16
N VAL A 178 4.74 17.73 -6.39
CA VAL A 178 4.50 17.74 -4.94
C VAL A 178 5.83 17.90 -4.21
N PRO A 179 5.98 18.92 -3.36
CA PRO A 179 7.16 19.08 -2.52
C PRO A 179 7.08 18.18 -1.28
N ALA A 180 8.12 17.38 -1.08
CA ALA A 180 8.25 16.48 0.06
C ALA A 180 9.62 16.66 0.72
N VAL A 181 9.65 16.76 2.04
CA VAL A 181 10.87 16.95 2.82
C VAL A 181 11.00 15.86 3.87
N HIS A 182 12.14 15.20 3.91
CA HIS A 182 12.46 14.15 4.86
C HIS A 182 13.82 14.39 5.51
N SER A 183 13.90 14.16 6.81
CA SER A 183 15.18 14.04 7.52
C SER A 183 15.09 12.92 8.56
N VAL A 184 16.19 12.18 8.71
CA VAL A 184 16.34 11.22 9.81
C VAL A 184 16.45 11.90 11.17
N GLY A 185 16.69 13.21 11.20
CA GLY A 185 16.76 13.99 12.44
C GLY A 185 17.97 13.66 13.31
N ALA A 186 19.09 13.33 12.70
CA ALA A 186 20.30 12.90 13.39
C ALA A 186 21.54 13.64 12.82
N PRO A 187 21.68 14.95 13.08
CA PRO A 187 22.82 15.73 12.60
C PRO A 187 24.14 15.21 13.19
N LEU A 188 25.22 15.35 12.44
CA LEU A 188 26.56 14.95 12.85
C LEU A 188 27.39 16.17 13.21
N ALA A 189 28.06 16.11 14.36
CA ALA A 189 29.08 17.07 14.72
C ALA A 189 30.34 16.87 13.86
N GLU A 190 31.20 17.87 13.81
CA GLU A 190 32.48 17.79 13.09
C GLU A 190 33.29 16.59 13.59
N HIS A 191 33.72 15.73 12.66
CA HIS A 191 34.45 14.48 12.93
C HIS A 191 33.67 13.39 13.69
N GLU A 192 32.38 13.56 13.90
CA GLU A 192 31.55 12.51 14.49
C GLU A 192 31.34 11.37 13.50
N LYS A 193 31.52 10.14 13.98
CA LYS A 193 31.26 8.93 13.20
C LYS A 193 29.75 8.66 13.16
N ASP A 194 29.21 8.42 11.98
CA ASP A 194 27.79 8.10 11.82
C ASP A 194 27.45 6.70 12.35
N THR A 195 26.18 6.49 12.68
CA THR A 195 25.63 5.19 13.02
C THR A 195 25.20 4.45 11.76
N THR A 196 24.95 3.15 11.89
CA THR A 196 24.47 2.33 10.76
C THR A 196 22.98 2.55 10.45
N TRP A 197 22.22 3.13 11.39
CA TRP A 197 20.83 3.53 11.18
C TRP A 197 20.53 4.81 11.95
N PRO A 198 20.79 5.96 11.35
CA PRO A 198 20.47 7.24 11.98
C PRO A 198 18.95 7.46 11.98
N CYS A 199 18.41 7.84 13.12
CA CYS A 199 17.01 8.24 13.30
C CYS A 199 16.88 9.07 14.59
N ASN A 200 15.67 9.51 14.87
CA ASN A 200 15.35 10.30 16.07
C ASN A 200 14.17 9.63 16.79
N ASP A 201 14.17 9.68 18.12
CA ASP A 201 13.07 9.14 18.92
C ASP A 201 11.78 9.93 18.73
N GLU A 202 11.87 11.23 18.46
CA GLU A 202 10.73 12.06 18.11
C GLU A 202 10.45 11.97 16.61
N LYS A 203 9.21 11.60 16.26
CA LYS A 203 8.81 11.45 14.87
C LYS A 203 7.62 12.35 14.55
N TYR A 204 7.67 12.97 13.38
CA TYR A 204 6.60 13.81 12.84
C TYR A 204 6.41 13.45 11.37
N ILE A 205 5.29 12.82 11.04
CA ILE A 205 4.93 12.52 9.66
C ILE A 205 3.71 13.38 9.32
N THR A 206 3.92 14.47 8.59
CA THR A 206 2.94 15.55 8.44
C THR A 206 2.56 15.80 6.98
N HIS A 207 1.29 16.13 6.78
CA HIS A 207 0.69 16.34 5.47
C HIS A 207 -0.09 17.65 5.48
N PHE A 208 0.12 18.48 4.46
CA PHE A 208 -0.51 19.79 4.31
C PHE A 208 -1.36 19.78 3.02
N PRO A 209 -2.66 19.41 3.12
CA PRO A 209 -3.50 19.17 1.93
C PRO A 209 -3.68 20.38 1.02
N GLU A 210 -3.76 21.59 1.59
CA GLU A 210 -4.02 22.80 0.81
C GLU A 210 -2.83 23.19 -0.09
N THR A 211 -1.62 22.79 0.30
CA THR A 211 -0.38 23.07 -0.45
C THR A 211 0.26 21.81 -1.04
N ASN A 212 -0.35 20.64 -0.82
CA ASN A 212 0.17 19.33 -1.24
C ASN A 212 1.58 19.05 -0.72
N GLU A 213 1.93 19.54 0.48
CA GLU A 213 3.25 19.34 1.06
C GLU A 213 3.28 18.14 1.99
N ILE A 214 4.44 17.47 2.03
CA ILE A 214 4.74 16.38 2.97
C ILE A 214 6.03 16.73 3.70
N TRP A 215 6.00 16.66 5.03
CA TRP A 215 7.18 16.85 5.87
C TRP A 215 7.28 15.69 6.85
N SER A 216 8.36 14.91 6.77
CA SER A 216 8.61 13.77 7.66
C SER A 216 9.95 13.91 8.36
N PHE A 217 9.92 13.79 9.67
CA PHE A 217 11.09 13.94 10.52
C PHE A 217 11.26 12.74 11.45
N GLY A 218 12.47 12.23 11.56
CA GLY A 218 12.88 11.34 12.64
C GLY A 218 12.88 9.85 12.32
N SER A 219 12.15 9.39 11.31
CA SER A 219 12.15 7.99 10.87
C SER A 219 12.92 7.80 9.58
N GLY A 220 13.70 6.73 9.47
CA GLY A 220 14.37 6.33 8.22
C GLY A 220 13.72 5.14 7.54
N TYR A 221 12.60 4.64 8.05
CA TYR A 221 12.01 3.36 7.65
C TYR A 221 10.68 3.49 6.89
N GLY A 222 10.57 2.73 5.79
CA GLY A 222 9.31 2.50 5.08
C GLY A 222 8.62 3.75 4.58
N GLY A 223 7.30 3.78 4.68
CA GLY A 223 6.47 4.89 4.21
C GLY A 223 6.67 6.21 4.95
N ASN A 224 7.35 6.20 6.09
CA ASN A 224 7.73 7.41 6.82
C ASN A 224 8.88 8.17 6.15
N ALA A 225 9.65 7.50 5.30
CA ALA A 225 10.84 8.03 4.66
C ALA A 225 10.76 7.99 3.14
N LEU A 226 10.16 6.94 2.58
CA LEU A 226 9.83 6.82 1.15
C LEU A 226 8.52 7.58 0.91
N LEU A 227 8.60 8.88 0.77
CA LEU A 227 7.42 9.76 0.83
C LEU A 227 6.51 9.65 -0.40
N GLY A 228 6.99 9.05 -1.48
CA GLY A 228 6.14 8.69 -2.62
C GLY A 228 5.10 7.62 -2.28
N LYS A 229 5.37 6.75 -1.32
CA LYS A 229 4.52 5.61 -1.01
C LYS A 229 3.20 6.03 -0.32
N LYS A 230 3.09 5.96 0.97
CA LYS A 230 1.81 6.21 1.68
C LYS A 230 1.47 7.70 1.82
N CYS A 231 2.47 8.52 2.11
CA CYS A 231 2.26 9.96 2.29
C CYS A 231 1.75 10.62 1.02
N TYR A 232 2.40 10.38 -0.11
CA TYR A 232 1.98 10.95 -1.39
C TYR A 232 0.88 10.12 -2.04
N ALA A 233 1.13 8.83 -2.29
CA ALA A 233 0.26 8.00 -3.13
C ALA A 233 -1.15 7.79 -2.53
N LEU A 234 -1.32 7.96 -1.23
CA LEU A 234 -2.64 7.86 -0.59
C LEU A 234 -3.05 9.13 0.14
N ARG A 235 -2.30 9.60 1.14
CA ARG A 235 -2.77 10.72 1.98
C ARG A 235 -2.90 12.02 1.21
N ILE A 236 -1.88 12.46 0.51
CA ILE A 236 -1.96 13.67 -0.33
C ILE A 236 -2.75 13.39 -1.60
N ALA A 237 -2.51 12.27 -2.27
CA ALA A 237 -3.22 11.93 -3.51
C ALA A 237 -4.73 11.81 -3.33
N SER A 238 -5.22 11.31 -2.18
CA SER A 238 -6.66 11.27 -1.92
C SER A 238 -7.29 12.67 -1.91
N THR A 239 -6.60 13.67 -1.37
CA THR A 239 -7.07 15.06 -1.38
C THR A 239 -7.00 15.69 -2.78
N MET A 240 -5.93 15.41 -3.52
CA MET A 240 -5.80 15.84 -4.92
C MET A 240 -6.90 15.23 -5.78
N ALA A 241 -7.14 13.94 -5.62
CA ALA A 241 -8.14 13.19 -6.36
C ALA A 241 -9.55 13.74 -6.15
N ARG A 242 -9.90 14.07 -4.91
CA ARG A 242 -11.18 14.72 -4.59
C ARG A 242 -11.37 16.03 -5.37
N ARG A 243 -10.33 16.87 -5.40
CA ARG A 243 -10.38 18.16 -6.10
C ARG A 243 -10.47 18.02 -7.62
N ASP A 244 -9.75 17.03 -8.15
CA ASP A 244 -9.52 16.91 -9.60
C ASP A 244 -10.38 15.83 -10.27
N GLY A 245 -11.25 15.15 -9.54
CA GLY A 245 -12.20 14.17 -10.09
C GLY A 245 -11.57 12.82 -10.46
N TRP A 246 -10.65 12.31 -9.64
CA TRP A 246 -10.09 10.97 -9.76
C TRP A 246 -10.05 10.27 -8.39
N MET A 247 -9.48 9.08 -8.31
CA MET A 247 -9.51 8.26 -7.09
C MET A 247 -8.13 7.72 -6.79
N ALA A 248 -7.69 7.84 -5.53
CA ALA A 248 -6.47 7.21 -5.02
C ALA A 248 -6.88 6.19 -3.97
N GLU A 249 -6.63 4.92 -4.25
CA GLU A 249 -7.17 3.81 -3.48
C GLU A 249 -6.08 2.84 -3.03
N HIS A 250 -6.25 2.27 -1.84
CA HIS A 250 -5.36 1.25 -1.30
C HIS A 250 -5.78 -0.11 -1.85
N MET A 251 -5.44 -0.33 -3.12
CA MET A 251 -5.90 -1.49 -3.88
C MET A 251 -4.79 -2.11 -4.74
N LEU A 252 -4.83 -3.43 -4.84
CA LEU A 252 -4.12 -4.14 -5.90
C LEU A 252 -4.83 -3.95 -7.24
N ILE A 253 -4.12 -4.18 -8.33
CA ILE A 253 -4.68 -4.24 -9.69
C ILE A 253 -4.17 -5.51 -10.36
N LEU A 254 -5.07 -6.37 -10.82
CA LEU A 254 -4.71 -7.56 -11.58
C LEU A 254 -5.45 -7.63 -12.91
N ARG A 255 -4.85 -8.34 -13.86
CA ARG A 255 -5.49 -8.73 -15.12
C ARG A 255 -5.82 -10.21 -15.07
N LEU A 256 -7.06 -10.54 -15.37
CA LEU A 256 -7.49 -11.92 -15.60
C LEU A 256 -7.81 -12.08 -17.09
N THR A 257 -7.14 -13.01 -17.77
CA THR A 257 -7.38 -13.29 -19.18
C THR A 257 -8.04 -14.66 -19.31
N ASN A 258 -9.18 -14.70 -20.02
CA ASN A 258 -9.76 -15.95 -20.47
C ASN A 258 -9.01 -16.39 -21.73
N GLU A 259 -8.21 -17.42 -21.64
CA GLU A 259 -7.34 -17.87 -22.73
C GLU A 259 -8.11 -18.45 -23.92
N LYS A 260 -9.33 -18.95 -23.70
CA LYS A 260 -10.18 -19.50 -24.78
C LYS A 260 -10.74 -18.40 -25.67
N THR A 261 -11.14 -17.27 -25.08
CA THR A 261 -11.76 -16.15 -25.80
C THR A 261 -10.77 -15.02 -26.09
N GLY A 262 -9.63 -14.99 -25.41
CA GLY A 262 -8.68 -13.89 -25.44
C GLY A 262 -9.16 -12.65 -24.66
N LYS A 263 -10.33 -12.71 -24.01
CA LYS A 263 -10.93 -11.57 -23.31
C LYS A 263 -10.18 -11.27 -22.02
N GLN A 264 -9.83 -10.00 -21.82
CA GLN A 264 -9.08 -9.51 -20.66
C GLN A 264 -9.99 -8.71 -19.75
N TYR A 265 -9.84 -8.94 -18.46
CA TYR A 265 -10.57 -8.23 -17.40
C TYR A 265 -9.57 -7.67 -16.40
N HIS A 266 -9.86 -6.48 -15.86
CA HIS A 266 -9.03 -5.88 -14.83
C HIS A 266 -9.86 -5.72 -13.56
N VAL A 267 -9.27 -6.16 -12.45
CA VAL A 267 -9.92 -6.17 -11.13
C VAL A 267 -9.05 -5.42 -10.15
N THR A 268 -9.66 -4.56 -9.34
CA THR A 268 -9.01 -3.94 -8.18
C THR A 268 -9.58 -4.55 -6.90
N ALA A 269 -8.75 -4.62 -5.86
CA ALA A 269 -9.18 -5.18 -4.59
C ALA A 269 -8.52 -4.47 -3.41
N ALA A 270 -9.32 -4.11 -2.42
CA ALA A 270 -8.88 -3.51 -1.17
C ALA A 270 -9.10 -4.47 -0.01
N PHE A 271 -8.03 -4.76 0.71
CA PHE A 271 -8.07 -5.57 1.93
C PHE A 271 -7.26 -4.90 3.04
N PRO A 272 -7.73 -4.93 4.29
CA PRO A 272 -6.91 -4.55 5.44
C PRO A 272 -5.60 -5.35 5.52
N SER A 273 -4.66 -4.88 6.30
CA SER A 273 -3.37 -5.54 6.50
C SER A 273 -3.52 -7.02 6.88
N ALA A 274 -2.64 -7.88 6.35
CA ALA A 274 -2.61 -9.34 6.60
C ALA A 274 -3.84 -10.10 6.09
N CYS A 275 -4.56 -9.58 5.10
CA CYS A 275 -5.73 -10.24 4.51
C CYS A 275 -5.48 -10.80 3.08
N GLY A 276 -4.21 -10.92 2.67
CA GLY A 276 -3.83 -11.62 1.43
C GLY A 276 -3.84 -10.77 0.17
N LYS A 277 -3.72 -9.46 0.26
CA LYS A 277 -3.75 -8.56 -0.91
C LYS A 277 -2.63 -8.86 -1.90
N THR A 278 -1.37 -8.93 -1.46
CA THR A 278 -0.22 -9.23 -2.33
C THR A 278 -0.33 -10.63 -2.96
N ASN A 279 -0.82 -11.61 -2.20
CA ASN A 279 -1.01 -12.97 -2.71
C ASN A 279 -2.10 -13.02 -3.80
N LEU A 280 -3.16 -12.22 -3.68
CA LEU A 280 -4.17 -12.13 -4.73
C LEU A 280 -3.62 -11.42 -5.98
N ALA A 281 -2.82 -10.37 -5.81
CA ALA A 281 -2.20 -9.64 -6.91
C ALA A 281 -1.31 -10.54 -7.79
N MET A 282 -0.69 -11.54 -7.19
CA MET A 282 0.25 -12.46 -7.81
C MET A 282 -0.31 -13.89 -7.91
N LEU A 283 -1.62 -14.03 -7.90
CA LEU A 283 -2.34 -15.30 -7.91
C LEU A 283 -1.93 -16.19 -9.08
N GLN A 284 -1.74 -17.49 -8.78
CA GLN A 284 -1.58 -18.53 -9.79
C GLN A 284 -2.88 -19.34 -9.86
N PRO A 285 -3.67 -19.23 -10.97
CA PRO A 285 -4.95 -19.91 -11.07
C PRO A 285 -4.82 -21.43 -11.01
N THR A 286 -5.72 -22.07 -10.27
CA THR A 286 -5.84 -23.54 -10.25
C THR A 286 -6.79 -24.07 -11.31
N ILE A 287 -7.70 -23.23 -11.82
CA ILE A 287 -8.63 -23.61 -12.89
C ILE A 287 -7.97 -23.41 -14.28
N PRO A 288 -8.17 -24.35 -15.21
CA PRO A 288 -7.62 -24.21 -16.55
C PRO A 288 -8.33 -23.10 -17.35
N GLY A 289 -7.61 -22.54 -18.30
CA GLY A 289 -8.15 -21.54 -19.23
C GLY A 289 -8.12 -20.10 -18.73
N TYR A 290 -7.52 -19.84 -17.60
CA TYR A 290 -7.29 -18.48 -17.10
C TYR A 290 -5.82 -18.20 -16.84
N LYS A 291 -5.42 -16.97 -17.14
CA LYS A 291 -4.10 -16.42 -16.85
C LYS A 291 -4.25 -15.17 -16.00
N VAL A 292 -3.46 -15.06 -14.95
CA VAL A 292 -3.38 -13.86 -14.11
C VAL A 292 -2.06 -13.14 -14.34
N GLU A 293 -2.14 -11.82 -14.49
CA GLU A 293 -0.97 -10.93 -14.54
C GLU A 293 -1.18 -9.78 -13.55
N THR A 294 -0.10 -9.33 -12.90
CA THR A 294 -0.19 -8.23 -11.94
C THR A 294 0.13 -6.89 -12.59
N VAL A 295 -0.64 -5.87 -12.27
CA VAL A 295 -0.36 -4.47 -12.60
C VAL A 295 0.22 -3.76 -11.38
N GLY A 296 -0.27 -4.06 -10.20
CA GLY A 296 0.21 -3.53 -8.94
C GLY A 296 -0.35 -4.28 -7.74
N ASP A 297 0.38 -4.23 -6.62
CA ASP A 297 0.02 -5.02 -5.43
C ASP A 297 -0.60 -4.21 -4.29
N ASP A 298 -0.52 -2.88 -4.31
CA ASP A 298 -0.81 -2.09 -3.12
C ASP A 298 -1.66 -0.84 -3.36
N ILE A 299 -1.39 -0.07 -4.41
CA ILE A 299 -2.03 1.23 -4.64
C ILE A 299 -2.50 1.34 -6.09
N ALA A 300 -3.71 1.88 -6.25
CA ALA A 300 -4.31 2.17 -7.55
C ALA A 300 -4.73 3.63 -7.62
N TRP A 301 -4.30 4.32 -8.67
CA TRP A 301 -4.81 5.63 -9.04
C TRP A 301 -5.75 5.48 -10.23
N MET A 302 -6.98 5.93 -10.09
CA MET A 302 -8.03 5.69 -11.07
C MET A 302 -8.65 7.00 -11.53
N ARG A 303 -8.81 7.15 -12.84
CA ARG A 303 -9.41 8.33 -13.45
C ARG A 303 -10.36 7.90 -14.56
N PRO A 304 -11.51 8.60 -14.76
CA PRO A 304 -12.35 8.38 -15.94
C PRO A 304 -11.56 8.61 -17.23
N GLY A 305 -11.59 7.62 -18.11
CA GLY A 305 -10.98 7.71 -19.44
C GLY A 305 -11.94 8.33 -20.46
N PRO A 306 -11.46 8.54 -21.71
CA PRO A 306 -12.28 9.10 -22.80
C PRO A 306 -13.50 8.24 -23.15
N ASP A 307 -13.43 6.93 -22.89
CA ASP A 307 -14.54 5.99 -23.10
C ASP A 307 -15.58 6.00 -21.95
N GLY A 308 -15.37 6.83 -20.94
CA GLY A 308 -16.23 6.92 -19.75
C GLY A 308 -16.03 5.77 -18.75
N ARG A 309 -15.04 4.91 -18.97
CA ARG A 309 -14.68 3.86 -18.04
C ARG A 309 -13.63 4.34 -17.06
N LEU A 310 -13.65 3.78 -15.85
CA LEU A 310 -12.62 4.04 -14.84
C LEU A 310 -11.33 3.31 -15.23
N ARG A 311 -10.24 4.06 -15.35
CA ARG A 311 -8.92 3.52 -15.71
C ARG A 311 -7.94 3.68 -14.58
N ALA A 312 -7.16 2.62 -14.33
CA ALA A 312 -6.22 2.56 -13.22
C ALA A 312 -4.78 2.41 -13.68
N ILE A 313 -3.88 3.06 -12.95
CA ILE A 313 -2.45 2.82 -13.00
C ILE A 313 -1.94 2.37 -11.62
N ASN A 314 -0.82 1.68 -11.61
CA ASN A 314 -0.01 1.54 -10.41
C ASN A 314 0.93 2.76 -10.31
N PRO A 315 0.79 3.63 -9.29
CA PRO A 315 1.69 4.76 -9.15
C PRO A 315 3.12 4.34 -8.78
N GLU A 316 3.31 3.15 -8.23
CA GLU A 316 4.60 2.63 -7.82
C GLU A 316 5.28 1.80 -8.92
N ALA A 317 6.60 1.77 -8.94
CA ALA A 317 7.41 0.97 -9.87
C ALA A 317 8.00 -0.28 -9.23
N GLY A 318 7.79 -0.48 -7.95
CA GLY A 318 8.31 -1.58 -7.16
C GLY A 318 7.31 -2.14 -6.18
N PHE A 319 7.69 -3.25 -5.57
CA PHE A 319 6.96 -3.86 -4.47
C PHE A 319 7.72 -3.64 -3.17
N PHE A 320 6.99 -3.22 -2.14
CA PHE A 320 7.49 -3.06 -0.78
C PHE A 320 6.72 -4.02 0.12
N GLY A 321 7.14 -5.28 0.11
CA GLY A 321 6.39 -6.38 0.72
C GLY A 321 6.90 -6.78 2.09
N VAL A 322 6.02 -7.42 2.88
CA VAL A 322 6.38 -8.07 4.14
C VAL A 322 7.08 -9.39 3.84
N ALA A 323 8.28 -9.60 4.40
CA ALA A 323 9.06 -10.79 4.15
C ALA A 323 8.54 -12.03 4.92
N PRO A 324 8.33 -12.01 6.25
CA PRO A 324 7.87 -13.19 6.97
C PRO A 324 6.59 -13.79 6.38
N GLY A 325 6.56 -15.11 6.25
CA GLY A 325 5.45 -15.85 5.65
C GLY A 325 5.47 -15.91 4.13
N THR A 326 6.32 -15.15 3.46
CA THR A 326 6.49 -15.22 2.01
C THR A 326 7.38 -16.40 1.64
N SER A 327 6.87 -17.28 0.78
CA SER A 327 7.56 -18.51 0.39
C SER A 327 7.13 -18.94 -1.02
N TYR A 328 7.78 -19.96 -1.56
CA TYR A 328 7.32 -20.56 -2.82
C TYR A 328 5.95 -21.23 -2.69
N ASP A 329 5.60 -21.71 -1.49
CA ASP A 329 4.27 -22.28 -1.23
C ASP A 329 3.17 -21.21 -1.17
N THR A 330 3.47 -20.03 -0.63
CA THR A 330 2.46 -18.97 -0.44
C THR A 330 2.43 -17.97 -1.58
N ASN A 331 3.59 -17.62 -2.16
CA ASN A 331 3.69 -16.65 -3.25
C ASN A 331 4.98 -16.87 -4.06
N PRO A 332 4.99 -17.82 -5.00
CA PRO A 332 6.18 -18.09 -5.79
C PRO A 332 6.63 -16.92 -6.68
N MET A 333 5.68 -16.09 -7.12
CA MET A 333 5.99 -14.93 -7.96
C MET A 333 6.75 -13.86 -7.20
N ALA A 334 6.42 -13.61 -5.93
CA ALA A 334 7.18 -12.71 -5.08
C ALA A 334 8.59 -13.24 -4.83
N MET A 335 8.72 -14.53 -4.56
CA MET A 335 10.04 -15.16 -4.36
C MET A 335 10.93 -15.02 -5.60
N ASP A 336 10.38 -15.24 -6.79
CA ASP A 336 11.12 -15.06 -8.05
C ASP A 336 11.45 -13.58 -8.32
N THR A 337 10.57 -12.67 -7.95
CA THR A 337 10.77 -11.23 -8.14
C THR A 337 11.97 -10.71 -7.33
N MET A 338 12.16 -11.19 -6.11
CA MET A 338 13.21 -10.69 -5.21
C MET A 338 14.55 -11.43 -5.31
N LYS A 339 14.77 -12.18 -6.39
CA LYS A 339 16.05 -12.89 -6.62
C LYS A 339 17.23 -11.96 -6.83
N ALA A 340 17.01 -10.76 -7.36
CA ALA A 340 18.04 -9.81 -7.72
C ALA A 340 17.58 -8.36 -7.52
N ASN A 341 18.51 -7.43 -7.45
CA ASN A 341 18.25 -5.98 -7.42
C ASN A 341 17.32 -5.56 -6.27
N THR A 342 17.41 -6.25 -5.14
CA THR A 342 16.47 -6.13 -4.03
C THR A 342 17.16 -5.63 -2.77
N ILE A 343 16.47 -4.78 -2.03
CA ILE A 343 16.91 -4.32 -0.71
C ILE A 343 16.01 -4.99 0.34
N PHE A 344 16.64 -5.74 1.24
CA PHE A 344 15.97 -6.36 2.39
C PHE A 344 16.26 -5.53 3.63
N THR A 345 15.25 -5.33 4.46
CA THR A 345 15.42 -4.61 5.73
C THR A 345 14.84 -5.44 6.88
N ASN A 346 15.67 -5.69 7.91
CA ASN A 346 15.30 -6.41 9.14
C ASN A 346 14.97 -7.90 8.95
N VAL A 347 15.50 -8.53 7.92
CA VAL A 347 15.51 -10.00 7.79
C VAL A 347 16.79 -10.58 8.39
N ALA A 348 16.84 -11.90 8.55
CA ALA A 348 18.05 -12.57 9.01
C ALA A 348 19.04 -12.79 7.87
N LEU A 349 20.33 -12.92 8.22
CA LEU A 349 21.43 -13.20 7.31
C LEU A 349 21.97 -14.61 7.56
N THR A 350 22.09 -15.41 6.49
CA THR A 350 22.72 -16.74 6.54
C THR A 350 24.24 -16.63 6.46
N ASP A 351 24.95 -17.69 6.88
CA ASP A 351 26.41 -17.72 6.85
C ASP A 351 26.98 -17.64 5.41
N ASP A 352 26.23 -18.09 4.42
CA ASP A 352 26.60 -18.02 3.01
C ASP A 352 26.16 -16.73 2.32
N GLY A 353 25.69 -15.75 3.07
CA GLY A 353 25.37 -14.41 2.56
C GLY A 353 24.01 -14.28 1.89
N ASP A 354 23.07 -15.18 2.19
CA ASP A 354 21.68 -15.05 1.77
C ASP A 354 20.80 -14.54 2.91
N VAL A 355 19.54 -14.31 2.61
CA VAL A 355 18.53 -13.87 3.58
C VAL A 355 17.68 -15.05 4.07
N TRP A 356 17.13 -14.88 5.25
CA TRP A 356 16.21 -15.85 5.84
C TRP A 356 15.15 -15.13 6.69
N TRP A 357 13.94 -15.68 6.73
CA TRP A 357 12.85 -15.22 7.60
C TRP A 357 11.91 -16.37 7.94
N GLU A 358 11.15 -16.21 8.99
CA GLU A 358 10.16 -17.19 9.44
C GLU A 358 9.10 -17.40 8.37
N GLY A 359 8.84 -18.66 8.01
CA GLY A 359 7.89 -19.04 6.98
C GLY A 359 8.47 -19.14 5.57
N ILE A 360 9.75 -18.86 5.37
CA ILE A 360 10.44 -19.17 4.11
C ILE A 360 10.57 -20.70 3.97
N ASP A 361 10.59 -21.22 2.73
CA ASP A 361 10.61 -22.66 2.45
C ASP A 361 11.86 -23.39 2.96
N ALA A 362 12.96 -22.67 3.08
CA ALA A 362 14.21 -23.26 3.55
C ALA A 362 14.15 -23.59 5.06
N PRO A 363 14.64 -24.77 5.48
CA PRO A 363 14.78 -25.07 6.89
C PRO A 363 15.66 -24.04 7.59
N MET A 364 15.40 -23.79 8.86
CA MET A 364 16.26 -22.88 9.64
C MET A 364 17.69 -23.41 9.68
N PRO A 365 18.69 -22.62 9.25
CA PRO A 365 20.10 -22.97 9.40
C PRO A 365 20.48 -23.12 10.87
N GLU A 366 21.56 -23.88 11.11
CA GLU A 366 22.13 -24.04 12.47
C GLU A 366 22.61 -22.72 13.07
N HIS A 367 22.93 -21.74 12.21
CA HIS A 367 23.36 -20.40 12.62
C HIS A 367 22.86 -19.35 11.64
N LEU A 368 22.34 -18.25 12.20
CA LEU A 368 21.93 -17.03 11.49
C LEU A 368 22.49 -15.83 12.24
N ILE A 369 22.54 -14.70 11.56
CA ILE A 369 22.60 -13.38 12.22
C ILE A 369 21.18 -12.81 12.14
N ASP A 370 20.60 -12.48 13.30
CA ASP A 370 19.24 -11.97 13.36
C ASP A 370 19.13 -10.51 12.88
N TRP A 371 17.92 -9.99 12.82
CA TRP A 371 17.64 -8.64 12.33
C TRP A 371 18.29 -7.53 13.19
N GLN A 372 18.71 -7.85 14.42
CA GLN A 372 19.42 -6.91 15.30
C GLN A 372 20.95 -7.06 15.24
N GLY A 373 21.45 -8.01 14.44
CA GLY A 373 22.88 -8.24 14.28
C GLY A 373 23.48 -9.23 15.28
N ASN A 374 22.66 -10.00 15.98
CA ASN A 374 23.11 -10.99 16.98
C ASN A 374 23.15 -12.40 16.39
N ASP A 375 24.01 -13.24 16.94
CA ASP A 375 24.00 -14.68 16.65
C ASP A 375 22.65 -15.28 17.01
N PHE A 376 22.13 -16.14 16.16
CA PHE A 376 20.82 -16.77 16.30
C PHE A 376 20.91 -18.24 15.90
N THR A 377 20.34 -19.11 16.74
CA THR A 377 20.36 -20.57 16.55
C THR A 377 18.95 -21.15 16.71
N PRO A 378 18.72 -22.42 16.31
CA PRO A 378 17.45 -23.10 16.58
C PRO A 378 17.02 -23.10 18.05
N ALA A 379 17.97 -23.04 18.97
CA ALA A 379 17.68 -22.93 20.40
C ALA A 379 16.99 -21.61 20.76
N ASP A 380 17.39 -20.49 20.10
CA ASP A 380 16.73 -19.19 20.27
C ASP A 380 15.30 -19.24 19.74
N ALA A 381 15.09 -19.88 18.59
CA ALA A 381 13.76 -20.08 18.03
C ALA A 381 12.85 -20.92 18.94
N ALA A 382 13.40 -21.95 19.58
CA ALA A 382 12.67 -22.78 20.55
C ALA A 382 12.21 -21.99 21.78
N GLU A 383 12.92 -20.92 22.13
CA GLU A 383 12.54 -19.97 23.19
C GLU A 383 11.49 -18.93 22.72
N GLY A 384 11.04 -19.00 21.47
CA GLY A 384 10.06 -18.07 20.89
C GLY A 384 10.66 -16.80 20.31
N LYS A 385 11.99 -16.68 20.22
CA LYS A 385 12.65 -15.53 19.59
C LYS A 385 12.51 -15.60 18.07
N LYS A 386 12.49 -14.43 17.40
CA LYS A 386 12.40 -14.31 15.95
C LYS A 386 13.74 -13.86 15.36
N ALA A 387 14.16 -14.52 14.28
CA ALA A 387 15.37 -14.16 13.54
C ALA A 387 15.13 -12.92 12.68
N ALA A 388 13.98 -12.83 12.02
CA ALA A 388 13.54 -11.65 11.27
C ALA A 388 12.49 -10.87 12.07
N HIS A 389 12.48 -9.55 11.92
CA HIS A 389 11.40 -8.74 12.50
C HIS A 389 10.06 -9.06 11.82
N PRO A 390 8.93 -9.15 12.56
CA PRO A 390 7.63 -9.46 11.95
C PRO A 390 7.19 -8.49 10.85
N ASN A 391 7.68 -7.25 10.88
CA ASN A 391 7.41 -6.23 9.85
C ASN A 391 8.63 -6.00 8.94
N SER A 392 9.54 -6.97 8.84
CA SER A 392 10.66 -6.90 7.91
C SER A 392 10.18 -6.84 6.47
N ARG A 393 10.93 -6.11 5.64
CA ARG A 393 10.47 -5.77 4.27
C ARG A 393 11.50 -6.15 3.22
N PHE A 394 11.01 -6.40 2.03
CA PHE A 394 11.80 -6.39 0.81
C PHE A 394 11.32 -5.27 -0.10
N THR A 395 12.26 -4.58 -0.76
CA THR A 395 12.01 -3.57 -1.79
C THR A 395 12.57 -4.11 -3.09
N THR A 396 11.71 -4.37 -4.08
CA THR A 396 12.11 -5.04 -5.32
C THR A 396 11.44 -4.43 -6.55
N PRO A 397 12.11 -4.38 -7.72
CA PRO A 397 11.48 -3.85 -8.93
C PRO A 397 10.29 -4.70 -9.39
N ALA A 398 9.16 -4.06 -9.65
CA ALA A 398 7.97 -4.75 -10.15
C ALA A 398 8.21 -5.38 -11.53
N SER A 399 9.05 -4.77 -12.36
CA SER A 399 9.41 -5.28 -13.69
C SER A 399 10.02 -6.67 -13.67
N GLN A 400 10.54 -7.12 -12.52
CA GLN A 400 11.15 -8.45 -12.37
C GLN A 400 10.12 -9.55 -12.09
N CYS A 401 8.87 -9.18 -11.79
CA CYS A 401 7.82 -10.16 -11.54
C CYS A 401 7.53 -10.98 -12.79
N PRO A 402 7.59 -12.34 -12.71
CA PRO A 402 7.38 -13.18 -13.90
C PRO A 402 6.01 -13.00 -14.55
N ILE A 403 5.02 -12.55 -13.79
CA ILE A 403 3.66 -12.32 -14.27
C ILE A 403 3.30 -10.83 -14.32
N ILE A 404 4.29 -9.96 -14.44
CA ILE A 404 4.00 -8.53 -14.62
C ILE A 404 3.19 -8.34 -15.93
N CYS A 405 2.11 -7.59 -15.82
CA CYS A 405 1.25 -7.32 -16.97
C CYS A 405 2.03 -6.51 -18.02
N PRO A 406 2.00 -6.88 -19.31
CA PRO A 406 2.69 -6.12 -20.36
C PRO A 406 2.24 -4.64 -20.41
N ASP A 407 1.01 -4.35 -20.00
CA ASP A 407 0.44 -3.00 -20.02
C ASP A 407 0.58 -2.26 -18.67
N TRP A 408 1.38 -2.77 -17.73
CA TRP A 408 1.51 -2.14 -16.42
C TRP A 408 2.10 -0.71 -16.47
N GLU A 409 2.80 -0.37 -17.52
CA GLU A 409 3.35 0.97 -17.80
C GLU A 409 2.56 1.74 -18.86
N ALA A 410 1.38 1.24 -19.27
CA ALA A 410 0.53 1.97 -20.23
C ALA A 410 0.10 3.32 -19.62
N PRO A 411 0.42 4.45 -20.28
CA PRO A 411 0.16 5.77 -19.70
C PRO A 411 -1.31 6.05 -19.38
N GLU A 412 -2.22 5.55 -20.20
CA GLU A 412 -3.68 5.70 -20.02
C GLU A 412 -4.27 4.74 -18.98
N GLY A 413 -3.46 3.81 -18.46
CA GLY A 413 -3.91 2.81 -17.52
C GLY A 413 -4.77 1.71 -18.13
N VAL A 414 -5.33 0.86 -17.27
CA VAL A 414 -6.19 -0.28 -17.64
C VAL A 414 -7.62 -0.03 -17.17
N ALA A 415 -8.61 -0.37 -18.01
CA ALA A 415 -10.02 -0.19 -17.67
C ALA A 415 -10.46 -1.23 -16.65
N ILE A 416 -11.08 -0.80 -15.57
CA ILE A 416 -11.48 -1.65 -14.44
C ILE A 416 -12.87 -2.21 -14.67
N ASP A 417 -13.00 -3.54 -14.51
CA ASP A 417 -14.25 -4.28 -14.68
C ASP A 417 -14.96 -4.58 -13.36
N ALA A 418 -14.22 -4.73 -12.26
CA ALA A 418 -14.78 -5.03 -10.95
C ALA A 418 -13.89 -4.51 -9.82
N ILE A 419 -14.53 -4.14 -8.70
CA ILE A 419 -13.85 -3.68 -7.49
C ILE A 419 -14.23 -4.63 -6.34
N LEU A 420 -13.24 -5.16 -5.62
CA LEU A 420 -13.45 -6.07 -4.50
C LEU A 420 -13.10 -5.40 -3.18
N PHE A 421 -13.96 -5.60 -2.19
CA PHE A 421 -13.63 -5.32 -0.78
C PHE A 421 -13.70 -6.62 0.01
N GLY A 422 -12.76 -6.81 0.93
CA GLY A 422 -12.74 -7.97 1.79
C GLY A 422 -11.95 -7.73 3.06
N GLY A 423 -12.02 -8.71 3.95
CA GLY A 423 -11.31 -8.74 5.21
C GLY A 423 -11.25 -10.16 5.74
N ARG A 424 -10.61 -10.33 6.88
CA ARG A 424 -10.53 -11.63 7.54
C ARG A 424 -11.76 -11.81 8.44
N ARG A 425 -12.64 -12.72 8.07
CA ARG A 425 -13.90 -12.99 8.80
C ARG A 425 -14.14 -14.49 8.93
N ALA A 426 -14.08 -15.00 10.15
CA ALA A 426 -14.27 -16.44 10.41
C ALA A 426 -15.73 -16.89 10.24
N THR A 427 -16.70 -15.99 10.39
CA THR A 427 -18.13 -16.30 10.36
C THR A 427 -18.92 -15.27 9.57
N ASN A 428 -20.12 -15.65 9.18
CA ASN A 428 -21.24 -14.79 8.75
C ASN A 428 -21.05 -13.99 7.44
N VAL A 429 -19.84 -13.77 6.97
CA VAL A 429 -19.57 -13.10 5.69
C VAL A 429 -19.40 -14.14 4.60
N PRO A 430 -20.22 -14.12 3.54
CA PRO A 430 -20.15 -15.10 2.46
C PRO A 430 -18.84 -15.04 1.65
N LEU A 431 -18.57 -16.12 0.90
CA LEU A 431 -17.41 -16.21 0.02
C LEU A 431 -17.34 -15.04 -0.96
N VAL A 432 -18.44 -14.74 -1.63
CA VAL A 432 -18.56 -13.60 -2.53
C VAL A 432 -20.02 -13.13 -2.61
N ALA A 433 -20.19 -11.80 -2.65
CA ALA A 433 -21.51 -11.18 -2.85
C ALA A 433 -21.35 -9.93 -3.71
N GLU A 434 -22.18 -9.79 -4.74
CA GLU A 434 -22.23 -8.61 -5.61
C GLU A 434 -23.15 -7.54 -5.00
N GLN A 435 -22.79 -6.28 -5.18
CA GLN A 435 -23.63 -5.15 -4.81
C GLN A 435 -25.04 -5.22 -5.44
N TYR A 436 -26.03 -4.66 -4.78
CA TYR A 436 -27.36 -4.47 -5.36
C TYR A 436 -27.44 -3.24 -6.27
N GLU A 437 -26.75 -2.16 -5.86
CA GLU A 437 -26.72 -0.89 -6.58
C GLU A 437 -25.42 -0.14 -6.23
N ASN A 438 -25.11 0.92 -6.93
CA ASN A 438 -23.85 1.65 -6.73
C ASN A 438 -23.66 2.12 -5.28
N ALA A 439 -24.69 2.72 -4.67
CA ALA A 439 -24.62 3.16 -3.27
C ALA A 439 -24.40 1.98 -2.29
N HIS A 440 -24.94 0.80 -2.60
CA HIS A 440 -24.68 -0.40 -1.81
C HIS A 440 -23.20 -0.78 -1.84
N GLY A 441 -22.53 -0.63 -2.99
CA GLY A 441 -21.10 -0.85 -3.11
C GLY A 441 -20.29 0.06 -2.19
N VAL A 442 -20.65 1.33 -2.09
CA VAL A 442 -19.99 2.28 -1.17
C VAL A 442 -20.25 1.88 0.29
N PHE A 443 -21.47 1.47 0.61
CA PHE A 443 -21.82 0.96 1.94
C PHE A 443 -20.97 -0.27 2.30
N ILE A 444 -20.84 -1.24 1.40
CA ILE A 444 -20.00 -2.43 1.60
C ILE A 444 -18.56 -1.99 1.96
N GLY A 445 -18.00 -1.09 1.17
CA GLY A 445 -16.65 -0.58 1.42
C GLY A 445 -16.51 0.18 2.74
N SER A 446 -17.47 1.04 3.06
CA SER A 446 -17.48 1.85 4.29
C SER A 446 -17.64 1.00 5.56
N ALA A 447 -18.28 -0.15 5.45
CA ALA A 447 -18.58 -1.05 6.56
C ALA A 447 -17.54 -2.19 6.72
N VAL A 448 -16.47 -2.18 5.94
CA VAL A 448 -15.41 -3.20 6.08
C VAL A 448 -14.90 -3.24 7.51
N ALA A 449 -14.97 -4.41 8.10
CA ALA A 449 -14.39 -4.71 9.39
C ALA A 449 -13.66 -6.05 9.30
N SER A 450 -12.48 -6.13 9.86
CA SER A 450 -11.61 -7.30 9.77
C SER A 450 -11.18 -7.76 11.16
N GLU A 451 -11.05 -9.07 11.35
CA GLU A 451 -10.57 -9.65 12.59
C GLU A 451 -9.10 -9.31 12.79
N VAL A 452 -8.78 -8.88 14.00
CA VAL A 452 -7.41 -8.56 14.39
C VAL A 452 -6.61 -9.86 14.49
N THR A 453 -5.43 -9.86 13.85
CA THR A 453 -4.48 -10.98 13.91
C THR A 453 -3.42 -10.74 15.00
N ALA A 454 -2.64 -11.76 15.32
CA ALA A 454 -1.53 -11.66 16.28
C ALA A 454 -0.45 -10.63 15.90
N ALA A 455 -0.42 -10.17 14.65
CA ALA A 455 0.50 -9.15 14.19
C ALA A 455 0.09 -7.71 14.57
N ALA A 456 -1.14 -7.51 15.04
CA ALA A 456 -1.64 -6.20 15.50
C ALA A 456 -1.40 -6.06 17.01
N LEU A 457 -0.58 -5.09 17.38
CA LEU A 457 0.00 -5.00 18.73
C LEU A 457 -0.95 -4.51 19.83
N ASP A 458 -2.08 -3.86 19.53
CA ASP A 458 -2.87 -3.13 20.52
C ASP A 458 -4.32 -3.59 20.68
N ALA A 459 -4.73 -4.70 20.07
CA ALA A 459 -6.10 -5.18 20.13
C ALA A 459 -6.16 -6.69 20.40
N LYS A 460 -7.27 -7.13 21.01
CA LYS A 460 -7.53 -8.55 21.27
C LYS A 460 -7.65 -9.31 19.95
N VAL A 461 -6.86 -10.38 19.78
CA VAL A 461 -6.94 -11.30 18.64
C VAL A 461 -8.39 -11.79 18.45
N GLY A 462 -8.91 -11.71 17.22
CA GLY A 462 -10.26 -12.10 16.87
C GLY A 462 -11.32 -11.01 17.05
N SER A 463 -10.98 -9.86 17.65
CA SER A 463 -11.89 -8.71 17.68
C SER A 463 -11.97 -8.05 16.30
N LEU A 464 -13.11 -7.39 16.00
CA LEU A 464 -13.29 -6.69 14.74
C LEU A 464 -12.74 -5.26 14.82
N ARG A 465 -11.95 -4.89 13.81
CA ARG A 465 -11.48 -3.52 13.59
C ARG A 465 -12.15 -2.98 12.35
N HIS A 466 -12.83 -1.84 12.48
CA HIS A 466 -13.32 -1.11 11.32
C HIS A 466 -12.15 -0.55 10.52
N ASP A 467 -12.14 -0.81 9.23
CA ASP A 467 -11.14 -0.29 8.29
C ASP A 467 -11.81 0.01 6.93
N PRO A 468 -12.58 1.10 6.87
CA PRO A 468 -13.31 1.45 5.67
C PRO A 468 -12.43 1.46 4.42
N MET A 469 -12.80 0.65 3.43
CA MET A 469 -12.11 0.55 2.14
C MET A 469 -10.60 0.31 2.26
N ALA A 470 -10.13 -0.23 3.40
CA ALA A 470 -8.72 -0.37 3.77
C ALA A 470 -7.95 0.97 3.76
N MET A 471 -8.66 2.06 3.98
CA MET A 471 -8.13 3.43 3.89
C MET A 471 -8.04 4.14 5.25
N LEU A 472 -8.34 3.48 6.36
CA LEU A 472 -8.40 4.14 7.67
C LEU A 472 -7.11 4.95 8.01
N PRO A 473 -5.90 4.39 7.85
CA PRO A 473 -4.67 5.14 8.10
C PRO A 473 -4.22 6.03 6.94
N PHE A 474 -4.91 6.02 5.80
CA PHE A 474 -4.41 6.55 4.54
C PHE A 474 -5.30 7.58 3.86
N CYS A 475 -6.52 7.78 4.31
CA CYS A 475 -7.37 8.85 3.80
C CYS A 475 -6.89 10.19 4.38
N GLY A 476 -6.46 11.10 3.50
CA GLY A 476 -5.86 12.38 3.90
C GLY A 476 -6.88 13.46 4.24
N TYR A 477 -8.17 13.13 4.35
CA TYR A 477 -9.23 14.07 4.68
C TYR A 477 -10.40 13.35 5.34
N HIS A 478 -11.50 14.06 5.60
CA HIS A 478 -12.65 13.51 6.30
C HIS A 478 -13.21 12.29 5.59
N MET A 479 -13.25 11.15 6.27
CA MET A 479 -13.65 9.87 5.69
C MET A 479 -15.06 9.91 5.08
N ALA A 480 -16.00 10.60 5.70
CA ALA A 480 -17.35 10.73 5.15
C ALA A 480 -17.37 11.52 3.83
N ASP A 481 -16.52 12.53 3.70
CA ASP A 481 -16.35 13.25 2.44
C ASP A 481 -15.70 12.37 1.37
N TYR A 482 -14.82 11.47 1.76
CA TYR A 482 -14.24 10.46 0.86
C TYR A 482 -15.33 9.52 0.33
N TRP A 483 -16.25 9.06 1.15
CA TRP A 483 -17.40 8.27 0.69
C TRP A 483 -18.32 9.07 -0.21
N THR A 484 -18.55 10.35 0.08
CA THR A 484 -19.30 11.25 -0.80
C THR A 484 -18.62 11.37 -2.17
N HIS A 485 -17.30 11.47 -2.20
CA HIS A 485 -16.55 11.50 -3.45
C HIS A 485 -16.73 10.21 -4.27
N TRP A 486 -16.75 9.04 -3.61
CA TRP A 486 -17.08 7.77 -4.25
C TRP A 486 -18.46 7.80 -4.91
N LEU A 487 -19.48 8.28 -4.19
CA LEU A 487 -20.84 8.40 -4.69
C LEU A 487 -20.92 9.35 -5.89
N GLU A 488 -20.20 10.46 -5.85
CA GLU A 488 -20.13 11.42 -6.96
C GLU A 488 -19.46 10.82 -8.19
N MET A 489 -18.39 10.06 -8.01
CA MET A 489 -17.73 9.35 -9.11
C MET A 489 -18.66 8.30 -9.74
N GLN A 490 -19.42 7.58 -8.93
CA GLN A 490 -20.41 6.62 -9.40
C GLN A 490 -21.53 7.32 -10.18
N GLU A 491 -22.01 8.45 -9.72
CA GLU A 491 -23.03 9.24 -10.42
C GLU A 491 -22.50 9.73 -11.78
N GLN A 492 -21.28 10.23 -11.83
CA GLN A 492 -20.64 10.70 -13.05
C GLN A 492 -20.51 9.60 -14.11
N LEU A 493 -20.11 8.39 -13.72
CA LEU A 493 -19.86 7.28 -14.65
C LEU A 493 -21.08 6.38 -14.88
N GLY A 494 -22.07 6.45 -14.01
CA GLY A 494 -23.30 5.67 -14.12
C GLY A 494 -23.06 4.17 -14.22
N ASP A 495 -23.65 3.51 -15.20
CA ASP A 495 -23.53 2.08 -15.43
C ASP A 495 -22.11 1.63 -15.82
N LYS A 496 -21.24 2.56 -16.18
CA LYS A 496 -19.84 2.28 -16.51
C LYS A 496 -18.94 2.21 -15.28
N PHE A 497 -19.42 2.66 -14.11
CA PHE A 497 -18.67 2.48 -12.88
C PHE A 497 -18.64 1.01 -12.52
N PRO A 498 -17.46 0.44 -12.19
CA PRO A 498 -17.34 -0.98 -11.86
C PRO A 498 -18.22 -1.37 -10.67
N LYS A 499 -18.85 -2.53 -10.74
CA LYS A 499 -19.60 -3.07 -9.60
C LYS A 499 -18.67 -3.51 -8.50
N VAL A 500 -19.14 -3.36 -7.27
CA VAL A 500 -18.42 -3.76 -6.06
C VAL A 500 -18.87 -5.17 -5.65
N TYR A 501 -17.88 -5.98 -5.28
CA TYR A 501 -18.05 -7.32 -4.75
C TYR A 501 -17.40 -7.40 -3.37
N GLN A 502 -18.11 -7.99 -2.41
CA GLN A 502 -17.53 -8.34 -1.11
C GLN A 502 -17.03 -9.78 -1.18
N VAL A 503 -15.81 -10.01 -0.72
CA VAL A 503 -15.18 -11.35 -0.72
C VAL A 503 -14.66 -11.71 0.66
N ASN A 504 -14.65 -13.01 0.98
CA ASN A 504 -14.13 -13.52 2.24
C ASN A 504 -13.58 -14.94 2.07
N TRP A 505 -12.27 -15.07 2.11
CA TRP A 505 -11.58 -16.36 2.01
C TRP A 505 -11.45 -17.12 3.33
N PHE A 506 -11.83 -16.51 4.45
CA PHE A 506 -11.37 -16.89 5.80
C PHE A 506 -12.44 -17.53 6.65
N ARG A 507 -13.60 -17.87 6.11
CA ARG A 507 -14.68 -18.47 6.87
C ARG A 507 -14.27 -19.87 7.36
N LYS A 508 -14.59 -20.16 8.62
CA LYS A 508 -14.23 -21.42 9.30
C LYS A 508 -15.45 -22.24 9.62
N ASP A 509 -15.26 -23.56 9.65
CA ASP A 509 -16.27 -24.50 10.14
C ASP A 509 -16.26 -24.57 11.69
N GLU A 510 -17.12 -25.43 12.24
CA GLU A 510 -17.25 -25.66 13.68
C GLU A 510 -15.99 -26.18 14.35
N ASN A 511 -15.04 -26.73 13.58
CA ASN A 511 -13.77 -27.23 14.04
C ASN A 511 -12.64 -26.20 13.92
N GLY A 512 -12.94 -24.97 13.48
CA GLY A 512 -11.98 -23.93 13.27
C GLY A 512 -11.14 -24.06 11.99
N LYS A 513 -11.53 -24.96 11.07
CA LYS A 513 -10.86 -25.18 9.79
C LYS A 513 -11.45 -24.26 8.73
N PHE A 514 -10.60 -23.70 7.86
CA PHE A 514 -11.09 -22.92 6.73
C PHE A 514 -11.92 -23.79 5.78
N ILE A 515 -13.12 -23.32 5.44
CA ILE A 515 -14.01 -23.99 4.49
C ILE A 515 -13.50 -23.80 3.07
N TRP A 516 -13.07 -22.59 2.74
CA TRP A 516 -12.51 -22.27 1.43
C TRP A 516 -10.97 -22.43 1.44
N PRO A 517 -10.40 -23.14 0.45
CA PRO A 517 -8.95 -23.38 0.45
C PRO A 517 -8.08 -22.12 0.25
N GLY A 518 -8.62 -21.10 -0.41
CA GLY A 518 -7.86 -19.88 -0.69
C GLY A 518 -6.80 -20.05 -1.78
N TYR A 519 -5.84 -19.12 -1.81
CA TYR A 519 -4.73 -19.10 -2.77
C TYR A 519 -5.19 -19.21 -4.22
N GLY A 520 -4.65 -20.15 -5.01
CA GLY A 520 -5.02 -20.36 -6.41
C GLY A 520 -6.51 -20.64 -6.64
N GLU A 521 -7.22 -21.18 -5.64
CA GLU A 521 -8.64 -21.44 -5.71
C GLU A 521 -9.47 -20.14 -5.75
N ASN A 522 -8.91 -19.01 -5.34
CA ASN A 522 -9.56 -17.71 -5.46
C ASN A 522 -9.79 -17.31 -6.92
N SER A 523 -9.10 -17.94 -7.87
CA SER A 523 -9.39 -17.80 -9.30
C SER A 523 -10.82 -18.19 -9.67
N ARG A 524 -11.44 -19.12 -8.92
CA ARG A 524 -12.83 -19.53 -9.10
C ARG A 524 -13.81 -18.41 -8.75
N VAL A 525 -13.48 -17.63 -7.72
CA VAL A 525 -14.25 -16.44 -7.34
C VAL A 525 -14.11 -15.36 -8.40
N LEU A 526 -12.88 -15.12 -8.88
CA LEU A 526 -12.63 -14.17 -9.98
C LEU A 526 -13.35 -14.58 -11.27
N ASP A 527 -13.39 -15.86 -11.59
CA ASP A 527 -14.15 -16.39 -12.74
C ASP A 527 -15.63 -15.99 -12.66
N TRP A 528 -16.27 -16.22 -11.51
CA TRP A 528 -17.68 -15.83 -11.34
C TRP A 528 -17.86 -14.32 -11.45
N ILE A 529 -16.98 -13.53 -10.79
CA ILE A 529 -17.05 -12.06 -10.80
C ILE A 529 -16.98 -11.52 -12.23
N VAL A 530 -16.02 -11.96 -13.04
CA VAL A 530 -15.89 -11.46 -14.41
C VAL A 530 -17.01 -11.94 -15.32
N ARG A 531 -17.53 -13.15 -15.13
CA ARG A 531 -18.72 -13.63 -15.84
C ARG A 531 -19.98 -12.85 -15.42
N ARG A 532 -20.09 -12.45 -14.13
CA ARG A 532 -21.14 -11.53 -13.69
C ARG A 532 -21.03 -10.17 -14.35
N ALA A 533 -19.83 -9.61 -14.36
CA ALA A 533 -19.55 -8.31 -14.95
C ALA A 533 -19.85 -8.26 -16.46
N SER A 534 -19.64 -9.38 -17.16
CA SER A 534 -19.93 -9.50 -18.59
C SER A 534 -21.34 -10.03 -18.92
N GLY A 535 -22.18 -10.26 -17.91
CA GLY A 535 -23.56 -10.75 -18.10
C GLY A 535 -23.67 -12.23 -18.42
N GLU A 536 -22.60 -13.02 -18.22
CA GLU A 536 -22.55 -14.45 -18.54
C GLU A 536 -22.93 -15.39 -17.38
N ALA A 537 -23.04 -14.86 -16.15
CA ALA A 537 -23.41 -15.65 -14.98
C ALA A 537 -24.64 -15.05 -14.28
N GLY A 538 -25.47 -15.94 -13.74
CA GLY A 538 -26.61 -15.57 -12.91
C GLY A 538 -26.23 -15.28 -11.44
N ALA A 539 -27.22 -14.86 -10.68
CA ALA A 539 -27.08 -14.66 -9.25
C ALA A 539 -28.42 -14.82 -8.56
N ILE A 540 -28.37 -15.06 -7.25
CA ILE A 540 -29.57 -15.07 -6.38
C ILE A 540 -29.43 -13.97 -5.34
N ASP A 541 -30.56 -13.37 -4.97
CA ASP A 541 -30.60 -12.33 -3.96
C ASP A 541 -30.37 -12.93 -2.56
N GLY A 542 -29.45 -12.34 -1.82
CA GLY A 542 -29.09 -12.73 -0.46
C GLY A 542 -29.14 -11.57 0.51
N VAL A 543 -28.80 -11.83 1.77
CA VAL A 543 -28.85 -10.81 2.83
C VAL A 543 -27.77 -9.74 2.62
N THR A 544 -26.57 -10.15 2.27
CA THR A 544 -25.42 -9.24 2.14
C THR A 544 -25.20 -8.73 0.72
N GLY A 545 -25.90 -9.28 -0.25
CA GLY A 545 -25.77 -8.95 -1.67
C GLY A 545 -26.26 -10.11 -2.54
N ARG A 546 -25.91 -10.08 -3.82
CA ARG A 546 -26.24 -11.15 -4.76
C ARG A 546 -25.17 -12.23 -4.71
N TYR A 547 -25.61 -13.48 -4.54
CA TYR A 547 -24.74 -14.64 -4.41
C TYR A 547 -24.67 -15.45 -5.72
N PRO A 548 -23.55 -16.13 -6.00
CA PRO A 548 -23.50 -17.09 -7.08
C PRO A 548 -24.45 -18.28 -6.79
N LYS A 549 -24.99 -18.86 -7.85
CA LYS A 549 -25.69 -20.13 -7.77
C LYS A 549 -24.65 -21.26 -7.73
N PHE A 550 -24.84 -22.24 -6.88
CA PHE A 550 -23.93 -23.38 -6.74
C PHE A 550 -23.61 -24.04 -8.09
N GLU A 551 -24.63 -24.32 -8.89
CA GLU A 551 -24.48 -24.99 -10.18
C GLU A 551 -23.80 -24.16 -11.26
N GLU A 552 -23.69 -22.85 -11.10
CA GLU A 552 -23.02 -21.95 -12.04
C GLU A 552 -21.60 -21.57 -11.61
N PHE A 553 -21.21 -21.97 -10.39
CA PHE A 553 -19.87 -21.66 -9.87
C PHE A 553 -18.89 -22.74 -10.27
N ASN A 554 -17.70 -22.36 -10.74
CA ASN A 554 -16.71 -23.33 -11.19
C ASN A 554 -16.03 -24.02 -10.02
N LEU A 555 -16.49 -25.22 -9.70
CA LEU A 555 -15.93 -26.09 -8.65
C LEU A 555 -15.23 -27.34 -9.25
N GLU A 556 -15.07 -27.42 -10.58
CA GLU A 556 -14.42 -28.55 -11.23
C GLU A 556 -13.01 -28.79 -10.68
N GLY A 557 -12.75 -30.03 -10.26
CA GLY A 557 -11.46 -30.41 -9.69
C GLY A 557 -11.24 -30.06 -8.23
N LEU A 558 -12.22 -29.41 -7.59
CA LEU A 558 -12.19 -29.11 -6.16
C LEU A 558 -13.16 -30.02 -5.42
N ASP A 559 -12.69 -30.67 -4.37
CA ASP A 559 -13.53 -31.51 -3.50
C ASP A 559 -14.30 -30.62 -2.51
N LEU A 560 -15.35 -29.97 -3.00
CA LEU A 560 -16.24 -29.11 -2.24
C LEU A 560 -17.67 -29.36 -2.71
N GLY A 561 -18.45 -29.97 -1.83
CA GLY A 561 -19.83 -30.30 -2.12
C GLY A 561 -20.82 -29.19 -1.79
N GLU A 562 -22.09 -29.46 -2.08
CA GLU A 562 -23.18 -28.53 -1.83
C GLU A 562 -23.37 -28.19 -0.34
N GLU A 563 -23.05 -29.15 0.56
CA GLU A 563 -23.13 -28.95 1.99
C GLU A 563 -22.08 -27.92 2.49
N GLU A 564 -20.83 -28.06 2.08
CA GLU A 564 -19.76 -27.12 2.40
C GLU A 564 -20.01 -25.75 1.77
N TRP A 565 -20.53 -25.74 0.54
CA TRP A 565 -20.96 -24.52 -0.13
C TRP A 565 -22.02 -23.78 0.68
N ALA A 566 -23.06 -24.50 1.14
CA ALA A 566 -24.12 -23.93 1.94
C ALA A 566 -23.60 -23.30 3.25
N LYS A 567 -22.59 -23.93 3.87
CA LYS A 567 -21.94 -23.37 5.08
C LYS A 567 -21.27 -22.02 4.84
N MET A 568 -20.75 -21.76 3.63
CA MET A 568 -20.14 -20.46 3.29
C MET A 568 -21.18 -19.35 3.08
N TYR A 569 -22.44 -19.70 2.88
CA TYR A 569 -23.55 -18.77 2.66
C TYR A 569 -24.59 -18.79 3.77
N ASP A 570 -24.38 -19.61 4.80
CA ASP A 570 -25.22 -19.62 5.98
C ASP A 570 -25.04 -18.32 6.77
N ILE A 571 -26.16 -17.75 7.18
CA ILE A 571 -26.23 -16.43 7.82
C ILE A 571 -26.88 -16.55 9.20
N ASP A 572 -26.20 -16.00 10.20
CA ASP A 572 -26.78 -15.76 11.52
C ASP A 572 -27.36 -14.33 11.55
N PRO A 573 -28.67 -14.18 11.45
CA PRO A 573 -29.31 -12.85 11.44
C PRO A 573 -29.11 -12.06 12.73
N GLU A 574 -29.02 -12.73 13.88
CA GLU A 574 -28.79 -12.07 15.17
C GLU A 574 -27.37 -11.48 15.23
N ALA A 575 -26.36 -12.23 14.77
CA ALA A 575 -25.00 -11.75 14.69
C ALA A 575 -24.87 -10.55 13.73
N TRP A 576 -25.54 -10.58 12.58
CA TRP A 576 -25.59 -9.45 11.66
C TRP A 576 -26.29 -8.23 12.26
N SER A 577 -27.38 -8.45 12.99
CA SER A 577 -28.07 -7.36 13.69
C SER A 577 -27.15 -6.65 14.69
N ALA A 578 -26.41 -7.42 15.48
CA ALA A 578 -25.42 -6.89 16.42
C ALA A 578 -24.28 -6.16 15.70
N GLU A 579 -23.81 -6.68 14.58
CA GLU A 579 -22.76 -6.02 13.78
C GLU A 579 -23.25 -4.70 13.18
N MET A 580 -24.50 -4.64 12.74
CA MET A 580 -25.09 -3.39 12.22
C MET A 580 -25.28 -2.33 13.32
N ASP A 581 -25.57 -2.75 14.55
CA ASP A 581 -25.57 -1.85 15.70
C ASP A 581 -24.17 -1.26 15.93
N ASP A 582 -23.13 -2.09 15.84
CA ASP A 582 -21.73 -1.67 15.95
C ASP A 582 -21.33 -0.73 14.80
N THR A 583 -21.73 -1.05 13.58
CA THR A 583 -21.49 -0.20 12.40
C THR A 583 -22.18 1.16 12.54
N GLU A 584 -23.42 1.19 13.00
CA GLU A 584 -24.16 2.43 13.26
C GLU A 584 -23.46 3.28 14.33
N GLU A 585 -22.99 2.66 15.41
CA GLU A 585 -22.20 3.33 16.45
C GLU A 585 -20.90 3.91 15.88
N TYR A 586 -20.19 3.14 15.06
CA TYR A 586 -18.99 3.60 14.37
C TYR A 586 -19.27 4.82 13.46
N TYR A 587 -20.40 4.81 12.76
CA TYR A 587 -20.77 5.91 11.86
C TYR A 587 -21.10 7.23 12.59
N LYS A 588 -21.49 7.19 13.86
CA LYS A 588 -21.84 8.40 14.63
C LYS A 588 -20.72 9.42 14.69
N GLN A 589 -19.48 8.99 14.67
CA GLN A 589 -18.32 9.90 14.72
C GLN A 589 -18.27 10.84 13.51
N PHE A 590 -18.89 10.49 12.39
CA PHE A 590 -18.88 11.30 11.18
C PHE A 590 -19.97 12.38 11.16
N GLY A 591 -20.91 12.31 12.09
CA GLY A 591 -21.95 13.32 12.27
C GLY A 591 -22.79 13.56 11.01
N ASP A 592 -23.07 14.81 10.74
CA ASP A 592 -23.89 15.23 9.60
C ASP A 592 -23.23 15.04 8.24
N LYS A 593 -21.93 14.79 8.20
CA LYS A 593 -21.21 14.53 6.96
C LYS A 593 -21.43 13.11 6.43
N LEU A 594 -21.91 12.18 7.25
CA LEU A 594 -22.25 10.84 6.77
C LEU A 594 -23.26 10.93 5.63
N PRO A 595 -22.94 10.41 4.43
CA PRO A 595 -23.86 10.50 3.29
C PRO A 595 -25.22 9.84 3.58
N GLU A 596 -26.29 10.49 3.17
CA GLU A 596 -27.66 9.95 3.30
C GLU A 596 -27.79 8.60 2.58
N ALA A 597 -27.14 8.43 1.44
CA ALA A 597 -27.13 7.17 0.71
C ALA A 597 -26.59 6.00 1.54
N ILE A 598 -25.59 6.22 2.41
CA ILE A 598 -25.05 5.19 3.31
C ILE A 598 -26.06 4.84 4.42
N LYS A 599 -26.73 5.84 4.97
CA LYS A 599 -27.80 5.63 5.96
C LYS A 599 -28.94 4.79 5.38
N GLU A 600 -29.34 5.08 4.15
CA GLU A 600 -30.37 4.33 3.43
C GLU A 600 -29.93 2.88 3.19
N GLN A 601 -28.68 2.64 2.84
CA GLN A 601 -28.16 1.29 2.64
C GLN A 601 -28.11 0.49 3.95
N LEU A 602 -27.76 1.13 5.06
CA LEU A 602 -27.81 0.52 6.38
C LEU A 602 -29.26 0.09 6.71
N ALA A 603 -30.24 0.94 6.46
CA ALA A 603 -31.66 0.64 6.67
C ALA A 603 -32.11 -0.53 5.80
N LYS A 604 -31.76 -0.54 4.52
CA LYS A 604 -32.06 -1.65 3.60
C LYS A 604 -31.43 -2.97 4.05
N PHE A 605 -30.21 -2.92 4.56
CA PHE A 605 -29.55 -4.11 5.08
C PHE A 605 -30.27 -4.65 6.33
N ARG A 606 -30.70 -3.77 7.25
CA ARG A 606 -31.50 -4.16 8.40
C ARG A 606 -32.85 -4.79 7.99
N GLU A 607 -33.47 -4.31 6.93
CA GLU A 607 -34.69 -4.92 6.38
C GLU A 607 -34.43 -6.35 5.88
N ARG A 608 -33.31 -6.56 5.17
CA ARG A 608 -32.92 -7.90 4.69
C ARG A 608 -32.62 -8.86 5.85
N ILE A 609 -31.98 -8.36 6.92
CA ILE A 609 -31.74 -9.13 8.15
C ILE A 609 -33.09 -9.53 8.80
N ALA A 610 -34.02 -8.58 8.93
CA ALA A 610 -35.33 -8.84 9.52
C ALA A 610 -36.11 -9.90 8.74
N LYS A 611 -36.07 -9.85 7.40
CA LYS A 611 -36.67 -10.89 6.55
C LYS A 611 -36.06 -12.26 6.80
N ALA A 612 -34.72 -12.31 6.94
CA ALA A 612 -34.01 -13.56 7.23
C ALA A 612 -34.35 -14.15 8.60
N LYS A 613 -34.64 -13.32 9.61
CA LYS A 613 -35.09 -13.78 10.93
C LYS A 613 -36.48 -14.45 10.89
N ASN A 614 -37.32 -14.04 9.96
CA ASN A 614 -38.69 -14.50 9.83
C ASN A 614 -38.85 -15.64 8.81
N ALA A 615 -37.79 -16.00 8.14
CA ALA A 615 -37.76 -17.14 7.23
C ALA A 615 -37.28 -18.40 7.96
#